data_a7de0f39f21384cf8ea21ae2378f5b0a
#
_entry.id   a7de0f39f21384cf8ea21ae2378f5b0a
#
_cell.length_a   1.000
_cell.length_b   1.000
_cell.length_c   1.000
_cell.angle_alpha   90.00
_cell.angle_beta   90.00
_cell.angle_gamma   90.00
#
_symmetry.space_group_name_H-M   'P 1'
#
loop_
_entity.id
_entity.type
_entity.pdbx_description
1 polymer ?
#
loop_
_entity_poly.entity_id
_entity_poly.type
_entity_poly.pdbx_seq_one_letter_code
_entity_poly.pdbx_strand_id
1 'polypeptide(L)'
;MKKPFLIAALALVVCAFFFIGGAGFTRFWKEYLVVSVPIKHADALVVLGGEPLARPREAARLYLLGVAPRVFVTGIGDAGAIRKVLVAEGVPASAVTVEGKARTTHANAFLLKPMLEEAKVHSALIVTSPFHTRRALATFRKVIPEINFGVTDASIGWWGIPEGRRDVNRFAALEFLKTAEYWILYGVSPLLDQEPTVGKK
;
A
#
# COMPACT_ATOMS: atom_id res chain seq x y z
N MET A 1 21.67 -34.68 21.36
CA MET A 1 21.77 -33.90 20.11
C MET A 1 20.75 -32.74 19.94
N LYS A 2 19.73 -32.58 20.82
CA LYS A 2 18.69 -31.53 20.66
C LYS A 2 19.06 -30.16 21.28
N LYS A 3 19.95 -30.13 22.30
CA LYS A 3 20.30 -28.89 23.03
C LYS A 3 21.01 -27.81 22.20
N PRO A 4 22.03 -28.10 21.35
CA PRO A 4 22.71 -27.06 20.57
C PRO A 4 21.80 -26.43 19.50
N PHE A 5 20.88 -27.20 18.92
CA PHE A 5 19.90 -26.69 17.97
C PHE A 5 18.91 -25.73 18.63
N LEU A 6 18.45 -26.05 19.84
CA LEU A 6 17.53 -25.19 20.61
C LEU A 6 18.20 -23.86 20.99
N ILE A 7 19.48 -23.90 21.40
CA ILE A 7 20.26 -22.70 21.72
C ILE A 7 20.47 -21.84 20.49
N ALA A 8 20.82 -22.45 19.36
CA ALA A 8 20.98 -21.72 18.09
C ALA A 8 19.65 -21.07 17.62
N ALA A 9 18.53 -21.80 17.72
CA ALA A 9 17.21 -21.28 17.40
C ALA A 9 16.81 -20.11 18.32
N LEU A 10 17.06 -20.23 19.63
CA LEU A 10 16.81 -19.16 20.59
C LEU A 10 17.68 -17.94 20.32
N ALA A 11 18.97 -18.12 20.02
CA ALA A 11 19.87 -17.03 19.66
C ALA A 11 19.39 -16.30 18.39
N LEU A 12 18.93 -17.02 17.37
CA LEU A 12 18.34 -16.45 16.16
C LEU A 12 17.09 -15.63 16.47
N VAL A 13 16.20 -16.13 17.32
CA VAL A 13 15.00 -15.40 17.74
C VAL A 13 15.36 -14.12 18.50
N VAL A 14 16.32 -14.19 19.40
CA VAL A 14 16.80 -13.02 20.16
C VAL A 14 17.46 -12.00 19.22
N CYS A 15 18.33 -12.42 18.31
CA CYS A 15 18.93 -11.56 17.30
C CYS A 15 17.87 -10.91 16.39
N ALA A 16 16.89 -11.68 15.92
CA ALA A 16 15.78 -11.16 15.13
C ALA A 16 14.94 -10.14 15.91
N PHE A 17 14.70 -10.38 17.19
CA PHE A 17 13.97 -9.46 18.07
C PHE A 17 14.71 -8.13 18.25
N PHE A 18 16.03 -8.17 18.50
CA PHE A 18 16.85 -6.96 18.59
C PHE A 18 16.97 -6.25 17.23
N PHE A 19 17.14 -7.00 16.15
CA PHE A 19 17.20 -6.44 14.80
C PHE A 19 15.90 -5.73 14.42
N ILE A 20 14.73 -6.38 14.59
CA ILE A 20 13.40 -5.81 14.30
C ILE A 20 13.12 -4.60 15.21
N GLY A 21 13.61 -4.61 16.44
CA GLY A 21 13.47 -3.48 17.37
C GLY A 21 14.43 -2.32 17.12
N GLY A 22 15.44 -2.51 16.29
CA GLY A 22 16.54 -1.55 16.11
C GLY A 22 16.31 -0.51 15.01
N ALA A 23 17.05 0.60 15.08
CA ALA A 23 17.06 1.66 14.06
C ALA A 23 17.54 1.14 12.69
N GLY A 24 18.48 0.21 12.67
CA GLY A 24 18.97 -0.42 11.43
C GLY A 24 17.88 -1.13 10.65
N PHE A 25 16.98 -1.86 11.32
CA PHE A 25 15.85 -2.48 10.65
C PHE A 25 14.85 -1.44 10.13
N THR A 26 14.62 -0.35 10.90
CA THR A 26 13.77 0.75 10.46
C THR A 26 14.30 1.37 9.16
N ARG A 27 15.60 1.63 9.07
CA ARG A 27 16.23 2.14 7.85
C ARG A 27 16.12 1.15 6.69
N PHE A 28 16.42 -0.12 6.93
CA PHE A 28 16.34 -1.16 5.91
C PHE A 28 14.94 -1.29 5.30
N TRP A 29 13.87 -1.38 6.12
CA TRP A 29 12.54 -1.53 5.54
C TRP A 29 12.04 -0.24 4.86
N LYS A 30 12.44 0.94 5.35
CA LYS A 30 12.12 2.20 4.67
C LYS A 30 12.71 2.23 3.27
N GLU A 31 13.95 1.83 3.11
CA GLU A 31 14.63 1.77 1.80
C GLU A 31 14.03 0.71 0.87
N TYR A 32 13.62 -0.43 1.42
CA TYR A 32 13.12 -1.54 0.61
C TYR A 32 11.61 -1.50 0.37
N LEU A 33 10.78 -1.32 1.40
CA LEU A 33 9.32 -1.43 1.27
C LEU A 33 8.67 -0.14 0.77
N VAL A 34 9.24 1.02 1.08
CA VAL A 34 8.66 2.29 0.68
C VAL A 34 9.04 2.62 -0.75
N VAL A 35 8.03 2.62 -1.61
CA VAL A 35 8.18 2.98 -3.01
C VAL A 35 7.26 4.15 -3.30
N SER A 36 7.76 5.16 -3.99
CA SER A 36 6.98 6.28 -4.49
C SER A 36 7.10 6.35 -6.01
N VAL A 37 5.96 6.22 -6.68
CA VAL A 37 5.84 6.38 -8.13
C VAL A 37 4.73 7.39 -8.36
N PRO A 38 5.06 8.70 -8.31
CA PRO A 38 4.06 9.76 -8.38
C PRO A 38 3.47 9.87 -9.79
N ILE A 39 2.17 10.16 -9.86
CA ILE A 39 1.48 10.58 -11.07
C ILE A 39 0.94 11.99 -10.81
N LYS A 40 1.34 12.96 -11.62
CA LYS A 40 0.92 14.37 -11.44
C LYS A 40 -0.58 14.57 -11.71
N HIS A 41 -1.10 13.90 -12.72
CA HIS A 41 -2.51 13.91 -13.09
C HIS A 41 -2.91 12.47 -13.42
N ALA A 42 -3.79 11.94 -12.60
CA ALA A 42 -4.37 10.61 -12.75
C ALA A 42 -5.89 10.72 -12.99
N ASP A 43 -6.47 9.67 -13.58
CA ASP A 43 -7.93 9.61 -13.73
C ASP A 43 -8.63 9.29 -12.41
N ALA A 44 -7.91 8.65 -11.48
CA ALA A 44 -8.45 8.28 -10.18
C ALA A 44 -7.38 8.18 -9.08
N LEU A 45 -7.80 8.42 -7.82
CA LEU A 45 -7.10 7.96 -6.62
C LEU A 45 -7.69 6.62 -6.18
N VAL A 46 -6.85 5.70 -5.71
CA VAL A 46 -7.25 4.42 -5.12
C VAL A 46 -6.78 4.36 -3.68
N VAL A 47 -7.71 4.41 -2.72
CA VAL A 47 -7.43 4.39 -1.29
C VAL A 47 -7.63 2.98 -0.75
N LEU A 48 -6.57 2.38 -0.24
CA LEU A 48 -6.63 1.03 0.33
C LEU A 48 -7.07 1.07 1.80
N GLY A 49 -7.95 0.15 2.20
CA GLY A 49 -8.36 -0.06 3.58
C GLY A 49 -7.23 -0.50 4.51
N GLY A 50 -7.48 -0.52 5.82
CA GLY A 50 -6.55 -0.93 6.87
C GLY A 50 -5.88 0.22 7.62
N GLU A 51 -6.22 1.49 7.27
CA GLU A 51 -5.86 2.67 8.04
C GLU A 51 -6.88 3.79 7.74
N PRO A 52 -7.81 4.07 8.68
CA PRO A 52 -8.98 4.89 8.40
C PRO A 52 -8.77 6.41 8.52
N LEU A 53 -7.58 6.89 8.84
CA LEU A 53 -7.32 8.32 9.06
C LEU A 53 -6.26 8.90 8.13
N ALA A 54 -5.04 8.38 8.13
CA ALA A 54 -3.95 8.99 7.37
C ALA A 54 -4.15 8.82 5.86
N ARG A 55 -4.56 7.63 5.41
CA ARG A 55 -4.78 7.36 3.99
C ARG A 55 -5.88 8.23 3.38
N PRO A 56 -7.10 8.34 3.96
CA PRO A 56 -8.12 9.21 3.41
C PRO A 56 -7.76 10.70 3.49
N ARG A 57 -7.04 11.17 4.51
CA ARG A 57 -6.58 12.56 4.58
C ARG A 57 -5.59 12.88 3.47
N GLU A 58 -4.62 11.99 3.22
CA GLU A 58 -3.69 12.19 2.10
C GLU A 58 -4.43 12.15 0.76
N ALA A 59 -5.36 11.22 0.58
CA ALA A 59 -6.16 11.17 -0.64
C ALA A 59 -7.04 12.42 -0.83
N ALA A 60 -7.63 12.95 0.24
CA ALA A 60 -8.39 14.20 0.19
C ALA A 60 -7.48 15.38 -0.20
N ARG A 61 -6.29 15.48 0.40
CA ARG A 61 -5.30 16.50 0.03
C ARG A 61 -4.94 16.43 -1.45
N LEU A 62 -4.67 15.23 -1.98
CA LEU A 62 -4.36 15.02 -3.40
C LEU A 62 -5.52 15.36 -4.31
N TYR A 63 -6.75 15.01 -3.91
CA TYR A 63 -7.96 15.36 -4.62
C TYR A 63 -8.13 16.89 -4.72
N LEU A 64 -8.00 17.60 -3.61
CA LEU A 64 -8.12 19.06 -3.54
C LEU A 64 -7.00 19.79 -4.31
N LEU A 65 -5.85 19.17 -4.47
CA LEU A 65 -4.77 19.65 -5.34
C LEU A 65 -5.02 19.34 -6.84
N GLY A 66 -6.12 18.70 -7.18
CA GLY A 66 -6.45 18.38 -8.57
C GLY A 66 -5.65 17.25 -9.19
N VAL A 67 -5.03 16.37 -8.36
CA VAL A 67 -4.27 15.23 -8.86
C VAL A 67 -5.18 14.22 -9.58
N ALA A 68 -6.42 14.04 -9.10
CA ALA A 68 -7.42 13.21 -9.78
C ALA A 68 -8.84 13.65 -9.45
N PRO A 69 -9.80 13.53 -10.39
CA PRO A 69 -11.18 13.94 -10.18
C PRO A 69 -12.07 12.92 -9.47
N ARG A 70 -11.58 11.71 -9.23
CA ARG A 70 -12.34 10.60 -8.65
C ARG A 70 -11.52 9.85 -7.60
N VAL A 71 -12.21 9.28 -6.59
CA VAL A 71 -11.61 8.50 -5.51
C VAL A 71 -12.33 7.16 -5.40
N PHE A 72 -11.57 6.06 -5.53
CA PHE A 72 -12.04 4.71 -5.27
C PHE A 72 -11.49 4.26 -3.93
N VAL A 73 -12.37 3.78 -3.06
CA VAL A 73 -12.02 3.23 -1.75
C VAL A 73 -12.25 1.73 -1.78
N THR A 74 -11.28 0.91 -1.33
CA THR A 74 -11.43 -0.53 -1.30
C THR A 74 -10.94 -1.13 0.01
N GLY A 75 -11.63 -2.16 0.48
CA GLY A 75 -11.32 -2.92 1.69
C GLY A 75 -12.50 -3.13 2.61
N ILE A 76 -12.58 -4.32 3.20
CA ILE A 76 -13.65 -4.67 4.15
C ILE A 76 -13.44 -3.98 5.50
N GLY A 77 -14.54 -3.56 6.12
CA GLY A 77 -14.60 -3.13 7.51
C GLY A 77 -14.46 -1.63 7.71
N ASP A 78 -13.53 -0.97 7.00
CA ASP A 78 -13.23 0.45 7.20
C ASP A 78 -13.54 1.36 5.98
N ALA A 79 -13.91 0.80 4.83
CA ALA A 79 -14.20 1.57 3.62
C ALA A 79 -15.27 2.66 3.83
N GLY A 80 -16.30 2.38 4.63
CA GLY A 80 -17.31 3.36 5.00
C GLY A 80 -16.77 4.48 5.90
N ALA A 81 -15.86 4.17 6.81
CA ALA A 81 -15.18 5.15 7.66
C ALA A 81 -14.24 6.03 6.81
N ILE A 82 -13.47 5.43 5.92
CA ILE A 82 -12.62 6.13 4.96
C ILE A 82 -13.43 7.12 4.12
N ARG A 83 -14.59 6.69 3.57
CA ARG A 83 -15.48 7.59 2.84
C ARG A 83 -15.95 8.78 3.68
N LYS A 84 -16.32 8.54 4.95
CA LYS A 84 -16.73 9.64 5.85
C LYS A 84 -15.60 10.65 6.06
N VAL A 85 -14.37 10.20 6.25
CA VAL A 85 -13.21 11.08 6.40
C VAL A 85 -12.95 11.86 5.11
N LEU A 86 -12.97 11.23 3.93
CA LEU A 86 -12.81 11.92 2.65
C LEU A 86 -13.82 13.05 2.49
N VAL A 87 -15.10 12.80 2.78
CA VAL A 87 -16.16 13.82 2.69
C VAL A 87 -15.96 14.92 3.72
N ALA A 88 -15.58 14.60 4.95
CA ALA A 88 -15.30 15.58 5.99
C ALA A 88 -14.09 16.48 5.65
N GLU A 89 -13.10 15.95 4.91
CA GLU A 89 -11.94 16.69 4.43
C GLU A 89 -12.21 17.44 3.10
N GLY A 90 -13.47 17.47 2.63
CA GLY A 90 -13.90 18.30 1.48
C GLY A 90 -14.01 17.60 0.13
N VAL A 91 -13.84 16.28 0.06
CA VAL A 91 -14.09 15.52 -1.18
C VAL A 91 -15.59 15.35 -1.39
N PRO A 92 -16.17 15.76 -2.52
CA PRO A 92 -17.60 15.56 -2.80
C PRO A 92 -17.99 14.08 -2.72
N ALA A 93 -19.11 13.78 -2.06
CA ALA A 93 -19.58 12.40 -1.90
C ALA A 93 -19.83 11.69 -3.25
N SER A 94 -20.17 12.45 -4.30
CA SER A 94 -20.35 11.96 -5.67
C SER A 94 -19.04 11.57 -6.36
N ALA A 95 -17.89 12.08 -5.89
CA ALA A 95 -16.58 11.72 -6.41
C ALA A 95 -16.01 10.45 -5.76
N VAL A 96 -16.67 9.90 -4.73
CA VAL A 96 -16.17 8.76 -3.95
C VAL A 96 -16.98 7.50 -4.24
N THR A 97 -16.32 6.51 -4.84
CA THR A 97 -16.89 5.18 -5.09
C THR A 97 -16.28 4.18 -4.10
N VAL A 98 -17.10 3.29 -3.52
CA VAL A 98 -16.67 2.36 -2.46
C VAL A 98 -16.87 0.92 -2.90
N GLU A 99 -15.78 0.15 -2.80
CA GLU A 99 -15.74 -1.30 -2.82
C GLU A 99 -15.46 -1.78 -1.36
N GLY A 100 -16.40 -2.45 -0.71
CA GLY A 100 -16.32 -2.79 0.72
C GLY A 100 -16.22 -4.29 1.01
N LYS A 101 -15.88 -5.15 0.03
CA LYS A 101 -15.85 -6.62 0.18
C LYS A 101 -14.45 -7.23 0.21
N ALA A 102 -13.45 -6.52 -0.31
CA ALA A 102 -12.10 -7.03 -0.45
C ALA A 102 -11.44 -7.28 0.91
N ARG A 103 -10.88 -8.48 1.09
CA ARG A 103 -10.19 -8.91 2.33
C ARG A 103 -8.67 -8.95 2.19
N THR A 104 -8.14 -8.85 0.99
CA THR A 104 -6.71 -8.93 0.68
C THR A 104 -6.35 -7.88 -0.36
N THR A 105 -5.06 -7.54 -0.50
CA THR A 105 -4.63 -6.59 -1.54
C THR A 105 -4.88 -7.13 -2.94
N HIS A 106 -4.78 -8.45 -3.15
CA HIS A 106 -5.15 -9.07 -4.41
C HIS A 106 -6.66 -8.88 -4.69
N ALA A 107 -7.51 -9.14 -3.68
CA ALA A 107 -8.95 -8.91 -3.80
C ALA A 107 -9.29 -7.43 -4.03
N ASN A 108 -8.55 -6.49 -3.41
CA ASN A 108 -8.72 -5.07 -3.67
C ASN A 108 -8.57 -4.75 -5.17
N ALA A 109 -7.49 -5.22 -5.78
CA ALA A 109 -7.27 -5.00 -7.21
C ALA A 109 -8.33 -5.74 -8.07
N PHE A 110 -8.61 -7.00 -7.76
CA PHE A 110 -9.54 -7.84 -8.51
C PHE A 110 -10.98 -7.26 -8.50
N LEU A 111 -11.48 -6.84 -7.34
CA LEU A 111 -12.84 -6.31 -7.20
C LEU A 111 -12.97 -4.87 -7.71
N LEU A 112 -11.88 -4.09 -7.68
CA LEU A 112 -11.88 -2.75 -8.28
C LEU A 112 -11.77 -2.77 -9.80
N LYS A 113 -11.20 -3.81 -10.41
CA LYS A 113 -10.99 -3.88 -11.86
C LYS A 113 -12.23 -3.49 -12.66
N PRO A 114 -13.40 -4.15 -12.52
CA PRO A 114 -14.58 -3.80 -13.30
C PRO A 114 -15.08 -2.36 -13.05
N MET A 115 -14.91 -1.84 -11.83
CA MET A 115 -15.35 -0.48 -11.48
C MET A 115 -14.44 0.57 -12.13
N LEU A 116 -13.14 0.31 -12.23
CA LEU A 116 -12.18 1.19 -12.90
C LEU A 116 -12.37 1.15 -14.43
N GLU A 117 -12.66 -0.04 -14.99
CA GLU A 117 -12.96 -0.22 -16.40
C GLU A 117 -14.26 0.54 -16.81
N GLU A 118 -15.36 0.37 -16.06
CA GLU A 118 -16.61 1.08 -16.26
C GLU A 118 -16.42 2.61 -16.21
N ALA A 119 -15.58 3.06 -15.27
CA ALA A 119 -15.23 4.47 -15.14
C ALA A 119 -14.20 4.96 -16.19
N LYS A 120 -13.73 4.10 -17.09
CA LYS A 120 -12.72 4.40 -18.12
C LYS A 120 -11.45 5.02 -17.54
N VAL A 121 -10.95 4.42 -16.46
CA VAL A 121 -9.70 4.82 -15.81
C VAL A 121 -8.53 4.21 -16.56
N HIS A 122 -7.60 5.03 -17.03
CA HIS A 122 -6.34 4.62 -17.68
C HIS A 122 -5.12 4.84 -16.81
N SER A 123 -5.25 5.71 -15.81
CA SER A 123 -4.18 6.01 -14.85
C SER A 123 -4.76 6.16 -13.43
N ALA A 124 -4.09 5.58 -12.43
CA ALA A 124 -4.53 5.69 -11.05
C ALA A 124 -3.36 5.80 -10.06
N LEU A 125 -3.52 6.65 -9.05
CA LEU A 125 -2.56 6.81 -7.98
C LEU A 125 -3.07 6.10 -6.72
N ILE A 126 -2.35 5.07 -6.29
CA ILE A 126 -2.66 4.31 -5.09
C ILE A 126 -2.17 5.09 -3.85
N VAL A 127 -3.04 5.23 -2.85
CA VAL A 127 -2.73 5.85 -1.56
C VAL A 127 -2.79 4.79 -0.47
N THR A 128 -1.67 4.53 0.19
CA THR A 128 -1.57 3.49 1.21
C THR A 128 -0.50 3.82 2.26
N SER A 129 -0.29 2.94 3.26
CA SER A 129 0.77 3.13 4.27
C SER A 129 2.17 2.88 3.68
N PRO A 130 3.23 3.54 4.21
CA PRO A 130 4.58 3.49 3.66
C PRO A 130 5.09 2.07 3.41
N PHE A 131 5.04 1.20 4.42
CA PHE A 131 5.53 -0.18 4.32
C PHE A 131 4.72 -1.06 3.35
N HIS A 132 3.53 -0.62 2.93
CA HIS A 132 2.64 -1.36 2.04
C HIS A 132 2.76 -0.95 0.57
N THR A 133 3.44 0.16 0.25
CA THR A 133 3.46 0.74 -1.10
C THR A 133 3.98 -0.22 -2.17
N ARG A 134 5.09 -0.91 -1.91
CA ARG A 134 5.71 -1.86 -2.85
C ARG A 134 4.75 -2.99 -3.23
N ARG A 135 4.18 -3.70 -2.25
CA ARG A 135 3.27 -4.82 -2.50
C ARG A 135 1.97 -4.37 -3.14
N ALA A 136 1.42 -3.22 -2.74
CA ALA A 136 0.23 -2.67 -3.34
C ALA A 136 0.45 -2.39 -4.84
N LEU A 137 1.49 -1.64 -5.19
CA LEU A 137 1.81 -1.30 -6.57
C LEU A 137 2.03 -2.55 -7.43
N ALA A 138 2.87 -3.49 -6.95
CA ALA A 138 3.15 -4.72 -7.66
C ALA A 138 1.88 -5.55 -7.90
N THR A 139 0.99 -5.63 -6.90
CA THR A 139 -0.27 -6.38 -7.01
C THR A 139 -1.21 -5.75 -8.03
N PHE A 140 -1.41 -4.42 -7.97
CA PHE A 140 -2.31 -3.74 -8.89
C PHE A 140 -1.82 -3.82 -10.34
N ARG A 141 -0.52 -3.61 -10.57
CA ARG A 141 0.08 -3.77 -11.91
C ARG A 141 -0.03 -5.19 -12.45
N LYS A 142 0.06 -6.21 -11.59
CA LYS A 142 -0.10 -7.62 -11.97
C LYS A 142 -1.54 -7.97 -12.32
N VAL A 143 -2.51 -7.47 -11.55
CA VAL A 143 -3.94 -7.83 -11.69
C VAL A 143 -4.62 -6.99 -12.79
N ILE A 144 -4.20 -5.75 -12.98
CA ILE A 144 -4.77 -4.79 -13.93
C ILE A 144 -3.64 -4.14 -14.75
N PRO A 145 -2.98 -4.89 -15.63
CA PRO A 145 -1.82 -4.38 -16.39
C PRO A 145 -2.21 -3.29 -17.40
N GLU A 146 -3.49 -3.13 -17.70
CA GLU A 146 -4.01 -2.14 -18.66
C GLU A 146 -4.04 -0.72 -18.10
N ILE A 147 -3.97 -0.57 -16.76
CA ILE A 147 -3.99 0.75 -16.10
C ILE A 147 -2.57 1.13 -15.65
N ASN A 148 -2.19 2.37 -15.92
CA ASN A 148 -0.94 2.93 -15.41
C ASN A 148 -1.08 3.26 -13.93
N PHE A 149 -0.52 2.42 -13.04
CA PHE A 149 -0.55 2.64 -11.60
C PHE A 149 0.72 3.31 -11.09
N GLY A 150 0.52 4.43 -10.39
CA GLY A 150 1.48 5.00 -9.46
C GLY A 150 1.11 4.65 -8.01
N VAL A 151 1.98 5.01 -7.09
CA VAL A 151 1.75 4.84 -5.64
C VAL A 151 2.39 5.99 -4.87
N THR A 152 1.68 6.44 -3.85
CA THR A 152 2.18 7.34 -2.83
C THR A 152 1.82 6.82 -1.45
N ASP A 153 2.63 7.17 -0.48
CA ASP A 153 2.38 6.84 0.90
C ASP A 153 1.58 7.95 1.61
N ALA A 154 0.74 7.53 2.54
CA ALA A 154 0.04 8.43 3.45
C ALA A 154 0.99 8.81 4.60
N SER A 155 2.05 9.53 4.30
CA SER A 155 3.13 9.86 5.25
C SER A 155 2.77 10.97 6.23
N ILE A 156 1.56 11.54 6.17
CA ILE A 156 1.11 12.51 7.17
C ILE A 156 1.14 11.85 8.56
N GLY A 157 2.20 12.14 9.31
CA GLY A 157 2.45 11.59 10.64
C GLY A 157 3.39 10.37 10.71
N TRP A 158 3.75 9.73 9.59
CA TRP A 158 4.64 8.55 9.60
C TRP A 158 6.13 8.92 9.56
N TRP A 159 6.51 10.01 8.89
CA TRP A 159 7.90 10.47 8.84
C TRP A 159 8.40 11.02 10.18
N GLY A 160 7.49 11.43 11.08
CA GLY A 160 7.80 11.81 12.47
C GLY A 160 7.92 10.63 13.43
N ILE A 161 7.79 9.38 12.97
CA ILE A 161 7.97 8.21 13.82
C ILE A 161 9.46 8.04 14.10
N PRO A 162 9.88 8.07 15.38
CA PRO A 162 11.27 7.86 15.75
C PRO A 162 11.77 6.51 15.23
N GLU A 163 13.03 6.49 14.75
CA GLU A 163 13.69 5.24 14.39
C GLU A 163 13.70 4.28 15.58
N GLY A 164 13.48 2.97 15.29
CA GLY A 164 13.45 1.94 16.32
C GLY A 164 12.09 1.73 17.00
N ARG A 165 11.00 2.37 16.56
CA ARG A 165 9.65 2.05 17.07
C ARG A 165 9.27 0.61 16.73
N ARG A 166 9.18 -0.23 17.76
CA ARG A 166 8.93 -1.67 17.63
C ARG A 166 7.58 -2.02 17.04
N ASP A 167 6.56 -1.21 17.31
CA ASP A 167 5.22 -1.37 16.75
C ASP A 167 5.23 -1.23 15.21
N VAL A 168 5.88 -0.19 14.70
CA VAL A 168 6.00 0.05 13.24
C VAL A 168 6.89 -1.01 12.58
N ASN A 169 8.02 -1.36 13.21
CA ASN A 169 8.92 -2.38 12.72
C ASN A 169 8.26 -3.76 12.64
N ARG A 170 7.33 -4.08 13.55
CA ARG A 170 6.50 -5.30 13.47
C ARG A 170 5.61 -5.32 12.24
N PHE A 171 4.93 -4.24 11.92
CA PHE A 171 4.13 -4.15 10.70
C PHE A 171 5.00 -4.30 9.45
N ALA A 172 6.17 -3.69 9.42
CA ALA A 172 7.12 -3.85 8.32
C ALA A 172 7.64 -5.29 8.20
N ALA A 173 7.96 -5.96 9.31
CA ALA A 173 8.36 -7.37 9.30
C ALA A 173 7.27 -8.29 8.74
N LEU A 174 6.01 -8.07 9.16
CA LEU A 174 4.86 -8.79 8.62
C LEU A 174 4.66 -8.52 7.13
N GLU A 175 5.00 -7.32 6.66
CA GLU A 175 4.88 -6.97 5.25
C GLU A 175 5.89 -7.71 4.37
N PHE A 176 7.10 -8.00 4.87
CA PHE A 176 8.04 -8.89 4.17
C PHE A 176 7.47 -10.30 4.01
N LEU A 177 6.86 -10.85 5.07
CA LEU A 177 6.21 -12.17 5.00
C LEU A 177 5.06 -12.17 3.98
N LYS A 178 4.21 -11.16 4.00
CA LYS A 178 3.13 -11.01 3.02
C LYS A 178 3.66 -10.83 1.59
N THR A 179 4.77 -10.13 1.41
CA THR A 179 5.39 -9.96 0.10
C THR A 179 5.86 -11.30 -0.45
N ALA A 180 6.49 -12.14 0.38
CA ALA A 180 6.89 -13.50 0.01
C ALA A 180 5.66 -14.38 -0.29
N GLU A 181 4.61 -14.33 0.53
CA GLU A 181 3.34 -15.02 0.31
C GLU A 181 2.72 -14.63 -1.04
N TYR A 182 2.69 -13.34 -1.37
CA TYR A 182 2.12 -12.84 -2.63
C TYR A 182 2.92 -13.27 -3.86
N TRP A 183 4.24 -13.36 -3.71
CA TRP A 183 5.09 -13.91 -4.77
C TRP A 183 4.76 -15.39 -5.04
N ILE A 184 4.65 -16.19 -3.98
CA ILE A 184 4.37 -17.64 -4.10
C ILE A 184 2.95 -17.90 -4.59
N LEU A 185 1.93 -17.26 -4.00
CA LEU A 185 0.52 -17.56 -4.26
C LEU A 185 -0.03 -16.90 -5.53
N TYR A 186 0.41 -15.68 -5.83
CA TYR A 186 -0.16 -14.87 -6.91
C TYR A 186 0.86 -14.52 -8.00
N GLY A 187 2.11 -14.94 -7.87
CA GLY A 187 3.18 -14.56 -8.81
C GLY A 187 3.45 -13.05 -8.84
N VAL A 188 3.15 -12.35 -7.76
CA VAL A 188 3.41 -10.91 -7.63
C VAL A 188 4.88 -10.72 -7.27
N SER A 189 5.69 -10.33 -8.26
CA SER A 189 7.11 -10.09 -8.04
C SER A 189 7.35 -8.97 -7.04
N PRO A 190 8.22 -9.17 -6.02
CA PRO A 190 8.66 -8.09 -5.15
C PRO A 190 9.61 -7.12 -5.84
N LEU A 191 10.18 -7.51 -6.97
CA LEU A 191 10.97 -6.67 -7.85
C LEU A 191 9.98 -5.90 -8.71
N LEU A 192 9.87 -4.60 -8.48
CA LEU A 192 9.16 -3.71 -9.39
C LEU A 192 10.09 -3.50 -10.58
N ASP A 193 9.69 -4.00 -11.74
CA ASP A 193 10.36 -3.63 -12.98
C ASP A 193 10.33 -2.10 -13.07
N GLN A 194 11.52 -1.50 -13.14
CA GLN A 194 11.65 -0.06 -13.29
C GLN A 194 11.15 0.28 -14.69
N GLU A 195 10.09 1.07 -14.72
CA GLU A 195 9.36 1.65 -15.83
C GLU A 195 8.14 0.85 -16.35
N PRO A 196 6.98 1.52 -16.42
CA PRO A 196 5.99 1.12 -17.40
C PRO A 196 6.62 1.39 -18.76
N THR A 197 6.73 0.39 -19.61
CA THR A 197 6.96 0.58 -21.03
C THR A 197 5.80 1.39 -21.60
N VAL A 198 5.86 2.72 -21.47
CA VAL A 198 5.05 3.62 -22.27
C VAL A 198 5.46 3.35 -23.71
N GLY A 199 4.51 2.79 -24.46
CA GLY A 199 4.70 2.32 -25.80
C GLY A 199 5.44 3.34 -26.66
N LYS A 200 6.57 2.92 -27.21
CA LYS A 200 7.10 3.49 -28.44
C LYS A 200 6.06 3.20 -29.53
N LYS A 201 5.31 4.19 -29.88
CA LYS A 201 4.70 4.34 -31.20
C LYS A 201 5.16 5.68 -31.76
#